data_a4316c22eeae724ebd0b0a9e81372d20
#
_entry.id   a4316c22eeae724ebd0b0a9e81372d20
#
_cell.length_a   1.000
_cell.length_b   1.000
_cell.length_c   1.000
_cell.angle_alpha   90.00
_cell.angle_beta   90.00
_cell.angle_gamma   90.00
#
_symmetry.space_group_name_H-M   'P 1'
#
loop_
_entity.id
_entity.type
_entity.pdbx_description
1 polymer ?
#
loop_
_entity_poly.entity_id
_entity_poly.type
_entity_poly.pdbx_seq_one_letter_code
_entity_poly.pdbx_strand_id
1 'polypeptide(L)'
;GYLSLNRSTKTLSGGETQRVNLTTCLGSSLTDAMFALDEPTIGLHSKDIGNLIKILRKLADAGNCVCVVEQVISGADRVIEIGPEPGSKGGNIVFQGNVSNLLKSKVSLTGKWLLNNQKDGQFPKELKRALHDSGQINISNATLHNLNKFNIHIPLGKLVCVAGVSGSGKSTLVNK
;
A
#
# COMPACT_ATOMS: atom_id res chain seq x y z
N GLY A 1 24.56 -0.95 15.43
CA GLY A 1 24.03 -1.56 14.25
C GLY A 1 24.18 -3.07 14.28
N TYR A 2 23.10 -3.79 14.06
CA TYR A 2 23.00 -5.26 14.03
C TYR A 2 22.97 -5.79 12.58
N LEU A 3 23.29 -4.96 11.61
CA LEU A 3 23.34 -5.36 10.19
C LEU A 3 24.80 -5.65 9.81
N SER A 4 25.06 -6.86 9.32
CA SER A 4 26.31 -7.23 8.68
C SER A 4 26.19 -6.96 7.16
N LEU A 5 27.05 -6.10 6.62
CA LEU A 5 27.07 -5.76 5.19
C LEU A 5 27.62 -6.89 4.30
N ASN A 6 28.29 -7.89 4.89
CA ASN A 6 28.87 -9.05 4.17
C ASN A 6 27.92 -10.25 4.06
N ARG A 7 26.62 -10.06 4.28
CA ARG A 7 25.66 -11.14 4.18
C ARG A 7 25.25 -11.38 2.74
N SER A 8 25.36 -12.64 2.27
CA SER A 8 24.90 -13.03 0.93
C SER A 8 23.39 -12.77 0.77
N THR A 9 23.00 -12.21 -0.37
CA THR A 9 21.57 -11.96 -0.70
C THR A 9 20.70 -13.21 -0.62
N LYS A 10 21.27 -14.39 -0.90
CA LYS A 10 20.57 -15.69 -0.75
C LYS A 10 20.17 -16.03 0.68
N THR A 11 20.72 -15.37 1.68
CA THR A 11 20.43 -15.59 3.10
C THR A 11 19.43 -14.55 3.65
N LEU A 12 18.99 -13.61 2.83
CA LEU A 12 18.00 -12.60 3.20
C LEU A 12 16.58 -13.19 3.10
N SER A 13 15.73 -12.85 4.05
CA SER A 13 14.29 -13.08 3.92
C SER A 13 13.71 -12.22 2.80
N GLY A 14 12.54 -12.61 2.25
CA GLY A 14 11.87 -11.82 1.20
C GLY A 14 11.67 -10.35 1.60
N GLY A 15 11.27 -10.09 2.84
CA GLY A 15 11.11 -8.72 3.36
C GLY A 15 12.44 -7.96 3.49
N GLU A 16 13.53 -8.64 3.87
CA GLU A 16 14.87 -8.01 3.93
C GLU A 16 15.35 -7.63 2.52
N THR A 17 15.18 -8.54 1.55
CA THR A 17 15.51 -8.28 0.13
C THR A 17 14.72 -7.10 -0.42
N GLN A 18 13.42 -7.04 -0.14
CA GLN A 18 12.55 -5.96 -0.57
C GLN A 18 12.99 -4.60 0.00
N ARG A 19 13.40 -4.55 1.27
CA ARG A 19 13.94 -3.33 1.90
C ARG A 19 15.28 -2.90 1.34
N VAL A 20 16.17 -3.85 1.03
CA VAL A 20 17.44 -3.54 0.35
C VAL A 20 17.16 -2.95 -1.04
N ASN A 21 16.24 -3.53 -1.79
CA ASN A 21 15.83 -2.98 -3.10
C ASN A 21 15.23 -1.57 -2.98
N LEU A 22 14.43 -1.30 -1.94
CA LEU A 22 13.90 0.04 -1.68
C LEU A 22 15.01 1.08 -1.44
N THR A 23 16.08 0.73 -0.72
CA THR A 23 17.22 1.66 -0.52
C THR A 23 17.93 1.97 -1.84
N THR A 24 18.04 0.99 -2.72
CA THR A 24 18.59 1.17 -4.08
C THR A 24 17.71 2.09 -4.91
N CYS A 25 16.38 1.90 -4.85
CA CYS A 25 15.41 2.76 -5.55
C CYS A 25 15.45 4.22 -5.05
N LEU A 26 15.66 4.43 -3.74
CA LEU A 26 15.82 5.77 -3.16
C LEU A 26 17.08 6.49 -3.62
N GLY A 27 18.15 5.75 -3.92
CA GLY A 27 19.40 6.29 -4.47
C GLY A 27 19.33 6.54 -5.98
N SER A 28 18.30 6.06 -6.65
CA SER A 28 18.06 6.30 -8.08
C SER A 28 17.24 7.56 -8.29
N SER A 29 17.48 8.26 -9.40
CA SER A 29 16.68 9.43 -9.83
C SER A 29 15.39 9.00 -10.56
N LEU A 30 14.82 7.84 -10.22
CA LEU A 30 13.62 7.33 -10.88
C LEU A 30 12.42 8.21 -10.53
N THR A 31 11.79 8.74 -11.56
CA THR A 31 10.49 9.44 -11.53
C THR A 31 9.52 8.74 -12.47
N ASP A 32 8.23 8.98 -12.30
CA ASP A 32 7.14 8.41 -13.11
C ASP A 32 7.14 6.86 -13.13
N ALA A 33 7.69 6.25 -12.08
CA ALA A 33 7.71 4.79 -11.90
C ALA A 33 6.60 4.33 -10.96
N MET A 34 6.20 3.05 -11.08
CA MET A 34 5.31 2.40 -10.13
C MET A 34 6.12 1.44 -9.24
N PHE A 35 6.05 1.65 -7.94
CA PHE A 35 6.59 0.76 -6.93
C PHE A 35 5.45 -0.05 -6.30
N ALA A 36 5.46 -1.35 -6.53
CA ALA A 36 4.49 -2.28 -5.97
C ALA A 36 5.15 -3.09 -4.85
N LEU A 37 4.57 -3.05 -3.66
CA LEU A 37 5.12 -3.66 -2.45
C LEU A 37 4.05 -4.52 -1.78
N ASP A 38 4.35 -5.78 -1.57
CA ASP A 38 3.44 -6.71 -0.89
C ASP A 38 3.93 -6.93 0.54
N GLU A 39 3.09 -6.53 1.51
CA GLU A 39 3.28 -6.67 2.95
C GLU A 39 4.70 -6.25 3.45
N PRO A 40 5.19 -5.05 3.11
CA PRO A 40 6.58 -4.65 3.40
C PRO A 40 6.87 -4.47 4.90
N THR A 41 5.85 -4.47 5.76
CA THR A 41 6.00 -4.33 7.22
C THR A 41 6.19 -5.67 7.93
N ILE A 42 6.01 -6.81 7.26
CA ILE A 42 6.18 -8.13 7.87
C ILE A 42 7.57 -8.26 8.49
N GLY A 43 7.60 -8.68 9.75
CA GLY A 43 8.84 -8.89 10.51
C GLY A 43 9.54 -7.60 10.95
N LEU A 44 8.91 -6.43 10.79
CA LEU A 44 9.43 -5.17 11.30
C LEU A 44 8.93 -4.89 12.73
N HIS A 45 9.81 -4.31 13.53
CA HIS A 45 9.42 -3.71 14.80
C HIS A 45 8.60 -2.43 14.56
N SER A 46 7.66 -2.10 15.44
CA SER A 46 6.76 -0.94 15.31
C SER A 46 7.49 0.39 15.05
N LYS A 47 8.67 0.58 15.65
CA LYS A 47 9.52 1.76 15.40
C LYS A 47 10.04 1.84 13.95
N ASP A 48 10.31 0.69 13.33
CA ASP A 48 10.86 0.63 11.98
C ASP A 48 9.77 0.85 10.92
N ILE A 49 8.51 0.52 11.25
CA ILE A 49 7.36 0.79 10.38
C ILE A 49 7.24 2.28 10.08
N GLY A 50 7.40 3.14 11.09
CA GLY A 50 7.38 4.60 10.90
C GLY A 50 8.48 5.11 9.95
N ASN A 51 9.66 4.51 10.00
CA ASN A 51 10.75 4.83 9.09
C ASN A 51 10.47 4.35 7.65
N LEU A 52 9.92 3.16 7.51
CA LEU A 52 9.50 2.64 6.21
C LEU A 52 8.45 3.54 5.57
N ILE A 53 7.43 3.97 6.29
CA ILE A 53 6.40 4.90 5.78
C ILE A 53 7.04 6.21 5.30
N LYS A 54 8.02 6.77 6.03
CA LYS A 54 8.75 7.97 5.59
C LYS A 54 9.50 7.74 4.27
N ILE A 55 10.09 6.57 4.09
CA ILE A 55 10.78 6.17 2.88
C ILE A 55 9.81 6.09 1.70
N LEU A 56 8.70 5.37 1.88
CA LEU A 56 7.67 5.22 0.85
C LEU A 56 7.07 6.57 0.44
N ARG A 57 6.91 7.47 1.42
CA ARG A 57 6.48 8.83 1.14
C ARG A 57 7.46 9.62 0.30
N LYS A 58 8.76 9.55 0.60
CA LYS A 58 9.79 10.22 -0.22
C LYS A 58 9.75 9.73 -1.68
N LEU A 59 9.55 8.43 -1.90
CA LEU A 59 9.37 7.89 -3.25
C LEU A 59 8.13 8.46 -3.94
N ALA A 60 7.01 8.54 -3.24
CA ALA A 60 5.78 9.14 -3.79
C ALA A 60 5.97 10.64 -4.07
N ASP A 61 6.65 11.38 -3.18
CA ASP A 61 6.93 12.81 -3.34
C ASP A 61 7.85 13.12 -4.51
N ALA A 62 8.68 12.16 -4.92
CA ALA A 62 9.50 12.25 -6.12
C ALA A 62 8.70 12.06 -7.43
N GLY A 63 7.37 11.98 -7.38
CA GLY A 63 6.49 11.83 -8.55
C GLY A 63 6.12 10.39 -8.88
N ASN A 64 6.58 9.41 -8.10
CA ASN A 64 6.29 8.00 -8.35
C ASN A 64 4.91 7.59 -7.82
N CYS A 65 4.31 6.56 -8.42
CA CYS A 65 3.19 5.83 -7.84
C CYS A 65 3.72 4.78 -6.86
N VAL A 66 3.35 4.85 -5.59
CA VAL A 66 3.74 3.85 -4.60
C VAL A 66 2.49 3.10 -4.14
N CYS A 67 2.40 1.84 -4.53
CA CYS A 67 1.27 0.96 -4.22
C CYS A 67 1.72 -0.10 -3.20
N VAL A 68 1.04 -0.16 -2.06
CA VAL A 68 1.42 -1.06 -0.95
C VAL A 68 0.23 -1.92 -0.57
N VAL A 69 0.40 -3.24 -0.62
CA VAL A 69 -0.55 -4.18 -0.01
C VAL A 69 -0.21 -4.28 1.46
N GLU A 70 -1.07 -3.71 2.33
CA GLU A 70 -0.74 -3.59 3.75
C GLU A 70 -2.01 -3.45 4.62
N GLN A 71 -1.88 -3.84 5.89
CA GLN A 71 -2.90 -3.58 6.91
C GLN A 71 -2.65 -2.25 7.66
N VAL A 72 -1.41 -1.77 7.67
CA VAL A 72 -1.05 -0.48 8.28
C VAL A 72 -1.29 0.65 7.30
N ILE A 73 -2.50 1.17 7.32
CA ILE A 73 -2.98 2.21 6.39
C ILE A 73 -2.54 3.62 6.83
N SER A 74 -1.96 3.74 8.02
CA SER A 74 -1.49 5.02 8.56
C SER A 74 -0.42 5.62 7.64
N GLY A 75 -0.73 6.70 7.00
CA GLY A 75 0.21 7.35 6.10
C GLY A 75 -0.14 7.24 4.62
N ALA A 76 -1.12 6.45 4.21
CA ALA A 76 -1.58 6.39 2.83
C ALA A 76 -2.37 7.65 2.43
N ASP A 77 -2.18 8.12 1.20
CA ASP A 77 -3.00 9.19 0.60
C ASP A 77 -4.34 8.62 0.09
N ARG A 78 -4.29 7.39 -0.40
CA ARG A 78 -5.44 6.66 -0.93
C ARG A 78 -5.47 5.23 -0.42
N VAL A 79 -6.66 4.71 -0.23
CA VAL A 79 -6.91 3.32 0.13
C VAL A 79 -7.84 2.70 -0.90
N ILE A 80 -7.49 1.51 -1.34
CA ILE A 80 -8.29 0.66 -2.20
C ILE A 80 -8.55 -0.62 -1.42
N GLU A 81 -9.79 -0.93 -1.12
CA GLU A 81 -10.17 -2.15 -0.41
C GLU A 81 -10.78 -3.16 -1.37
N ILE A 82 -10.18 -4.35 -1.43
CA ILE A 82 -10.65 -5.47 -2.24
C ILE A 82 -11.30 -6.52 -1.34
N GLY A 83 -12.48 -6.95 -1.71
CA GLY A 83 -13.26 -7.89 -0.93
C GLY A 83 -14.56 -8.29 -1.65
N PRO A 84 -15.66 -8.54 -0.90
CA PRO A 84 -15.78 -8.49 0.57
C PRO A 84 -15.16 -9.70 1.30
N GLU A 85 -15.05 -10.85 0.64
CA GLU A 85 -14.61 -12.12 1.20
C GLU A 85 -13.42 -12.70 0.40
N PRO A 86 -12.79 -13.78 0.86
CA PRO A 86 -11.74 -14.46 0.09
C PRO A 86 -12.30 -15.28 -1.08
N GLY A 87 -11.42 -15.66 -2.02
CA GLY A 87 -11.72 -16.57 -3.12
C GLY A 87 -12.77 -16.01 -4.09
N SER A 88 -13.71 -16.84 -4.50
CA SER A 88 -14.73 -16.52 -5.52
C SER A 88 -15.70 -15.40 -5.12
N LYS A 89 -15.84 -15.13 -3.84
CA LYS A 89 -16.65 -14.02 -3.30
C LYS A 89 -15.84 -12.73 -3.11
N GLY A 90 -14.53 -12.77 -3.36
CA GLY A 90 -13.63 -11.63 -3.37
C GLY A 90 -13.57 -10.94 -4.73
N GLY A 91 -12.47 -10.25 -4.98
CA GLY A 91 -12.14 -9.70 -6.30
C GLY A 91 -12.96 -8.48 -6.72
N ASN A 92 -13.68 -7.85 -5.80
CA ASN A 92 -14.43 -6.61 -6.06
C ASN A 92 -13.81 -5.44 -5.31
N ILE A 93 -13.93 -4.22 -5.84
CA ILE A 93 -13.60 -3.02 -5.08
C ILE A 93 -14.75 -2.74 -4.12
N VAL A 94 -14.47 -2.84 -2.81
CA VAL A 94 -15.42 -2.52 -1.73
C VAL A 94 -15.36 -1.03 -1.38
N PHE A 95 -14.16 -0.46 -1.44
CA PHE A 95 -13.93 0.95 -1.16
C PHE A 95 -12.74 1.50 -1.95
N GLN A 96 -12.84 2.75 -2.38
CA GLN A 96 -11.75 3.53 -2.94
C GLN A 96 -11.88 4.99 -2.46
N GLY A 97 -10.85 5.51 -1.80
CA GLY A 97 -10.87 6.87 -1.28
C GLY A 97 -9.70 7.19 -0.36
N ASN A 98 -9.79 8.28 0.38
CA ASN A 98 -8.84 8.62 1.44
C ASN A 98 -9.17 7.88 2.75
N VAL A 99 -8.24 7.91 3.71
CA VAL A 99 -8.39 7.22 5.01
C VAL A 99 -9.60 7.78 5.78
N SER A 100 -9.83 9.10 5.77
CA SER A 100 -10.95 9.71 6.49
C SER A 100 -12.31 9.23 5.97
N ASN A 101 -12.42 9.01 4.65
CA ASN A 101 -13.63 8.46 4.05
C ASN A 101 -13.77 6.96 4.31
N LEU A 102 -12.65 6.21 4.36
CA LEU A 102 -12.65 4.79 4.74
C LEU A 102 -13.29 4.58 6.12
N LEU A 103 -12.90 5.41 7.09
CA LEU A 103 -13.41 5.33 8.46
C LEU A 103 -14.91 5.62 8.57
N LYS A 104 -15.45 6.42 7.65
CA LYS A 104 -16.88 6.73 7.57
C LYS A 104 -17.68 5.69 6.77
N SER A 105 -17.00 4.78 6.09
CA SER A 105 -17.63 3.78 5.23
C SER A 105 -18.38 2.72 6.05
N LYS A 106 -19.66 2.53 5.74
CA LYS A 106 -20.49 1.50 6.37
C LYS A 106 -20.17 0.08 5.84
N VAL A 107 -19.61 -0.02 4.64
CA VAL A 107 -19.34 -1.30 3.97
C VAL A 107 -17.92 -1.79 4.17
N SER A 108 -16.96 -0.89 4.45
CA SER A 108 -15.56 -1.24 4.63
C SER A 108 -15.36 -2.06 5.90
N LEU A 109 -14.82 -3.28 5.75
CA LEU A 109 -14.37 -4.10 6.87
C LEU A 109 -13.08 -3.54 7.48
N THR A 110 -12.19 -3.06 6.65
CA THR A 110 -10.93 -2.43 7.06
C THR A 110 -11.19 -1.16 7.87
N GLY A 111 -12.12 -0.31 7.43
CA GLY A 111 -12.52 0.88 8.17
C GLY A 111 -13.09 0.56 9.55
N LYS A 112 -13.99 -0.42 9.63
CA LYS A 112 -14.55 -0.89 10.91
C LYS A 112 -13.45 -1.45 11.83
N TRP A 113 -12.55 -2.25 11.30
CA TRP A 113 -11.44 -2.83 12.08
C TRP A 113 -10.52 -1.73 12.63
N LEU A 114 -10.17 -0.74 11.82
CA LEU A 114 -9.36 0.40 12.24
C LEU A 114 -10.03 1.19 13.37
N LEU A 115 -11.33 1.47 13.29
CA LEU A 115 -12.06 2.17 14.34
C LEU A 115 -12.08 1.39 15.66
N ASN A 116 -12.24 0.07 15.60
CA ASN A 116 -12.32 -0.79 16.79
C ASN A 116 -10.97 -1.03 17.46
N ASN A 117 -9.87 -0.95 16.71
CA ASN A 117 -8.54 -1.25 17.22
C ASN A 117 -7.71 0.01 17.54
N GLN A 118 -8.30 1.18 17.48
CA GLN A 118 -7.64 2.41 17.93
C GLN A 118 -7.60 2.50 19.45
N LYS A 119 -6.42 2.25 20.02
CA LYS A 119 -6.21 2.44 21.46
C LYS A 119 -6.05 3.92 21.87
N ASP A 120 -5.74 4.84 20.95
CA ASP A 120 -5.39 6.22 21.27
C ASP A 120 -5.96 7.31 20.35
N GLY A 121 -6.97 7.03 19.53
CA GLY A 121 -7.69 8.08 18.77
C GLY A 121 -6.83 8.92 17.79
N GLN A 122 -5.59 8.55 17.56
CA GLN A 122 -4.68 9.31 16.72
C GLN A 122 -4.56 8.68 15.33
N PHE A 123 -5.51 9.03 14.45
CA PHE A 123 -5.15 9.00 13.03
C PHE A 123 -4.16 10.14 12.76
N PRO A 124 -3.13 9.90 11.95
CA PRO A 124 -2.34 11.00 11.43
C PRO A 124 -3.32 12.02 10.83
N LYS A 125 -3.22 13.28 11.28
CA LYS A 125 -3.99 14.37 10.65
C LYS A 125 -3.77 14.25 9.14
N GLU A 126 -4.85 14.33 8.36
CA GLU A 126 -4.73 14.41 6.91
C GLU A 126 -3.63 15.42 6.58
N LEU A 127 -2.54 14.93 6.03
CA LEU A 127 -1.54 15.80 5.47
C LEU A 127 -2.23 16.49 4.30
N LYS A 128 -2.60 17.77 4.49
CA LYS A 128 -3.06 18.64 3.41
C LYS A 128 -1.89 18.80 2.44
N ARG A 129 -1.74 17.84 1.55
CA ARG A 129 -0.81 17.96 0.44
C ARG A 129 -1.46 18.79 -0.64
N ALA A 130 -0.69 19.73 -1.21
CA ALA A 130 -1.06 20.32 -2.48
C ALA A 130 -1.28 19.18 -3.48
N LEU A 131 -2.50 19.09 -3.99
CA LEU A 131 -2.87 18.13 -5.02
C LEU A 131 -2.20 18.58 -6.32
N HIS A 132 -0.93 18.23 -6.52
CA HIS A 132 -0.41 18.20 -7.88
C HIS A 132 -1.13 17.08 -8.60
N ASP A 133 -1.88 17.44 -9.62
CA ASP A 133 -2.50 16.48 -10.53
C ASP A 133 -1.39 15.91 -11.43
N SER A 134 -0.71 14.89 -10.89
CA SER A 134 0.45 14.26 -11.53
C SER A 134 0.03 13.18 -12.54
N GLY A 135 -1.27 13.06 -12.83
CA GLY A 135 -1.79 11.97 -13.65
C GLY A 135 -2.15 10.72 -12.83
N GLN A 136 -2.54 9.67 -13.54
CA GLN A 136 -2.97 8.40 -12.92
C GLN A 136 -2.71 7.20 -13.82
N ILE A 137 -2.50 6.03 -13.22
CA ILE A 137 -2.50 4.74 -13.91
C ILE A 137 -3.94 4.24 -13.93
N ASN A 138 -4.44 3.90 -15.12
CA ASN A 138 -5.79 3.34 -15.28
C ASN A 138 -5.69 1.86 -15.61
N ILE A 139 -6.26 1.02 -14.77
CA ILE A 139 -6.42 -0.41 -15.02
C ILE A 139 -7.88 -0.66 -15.33
N SER A 140 -8.18 -1.15 -16.54
CA SER A 140 -9.54 -1.40 -16.99
C SER A 140 -9.79 -2.90 -17.15
N ASN A 141 -11.00 -3.33 -16.77
CA ASN A 141 -11.46 -4.72 -16.89
C ASN A 141 -10.52 -5.74 -16.22
N ALA A 142 -10.02 -5.46 -15.02
CA ALA A 142 -9.18 -6.39 -14.27
C ALA A 142 -9.94 -7.71 -13.99
N THR A 143 -9.50 -8.82 -14.62
CA THR A 143 -10.19 -10.12 -14.58
C THR A 143 -9.29 -11.29 -14.22
N LEU A 144 -8.04 -11.03 -13.81
CA LEU A 144 -7.09 -12.10 -13.53
C LEU A 144 -7.44 -12.82 -12.21
N HIS A 145 -7.34 -14.15 -12.19
CA HIS A 145 -7.69 -15.02 -11.06
C HIS A 145 -9.10 -14.76 -10.53
N ASN A 146 -9.23 -14.22 -9.31
CA ASN A 146 -10.51 -13.93 -8.67
C ASN A 146 -10.96 -12.47 -8.82
N LEU A 147 -10.29 -11.66 -9.63
CA LEU A 147 -10.71 -10.28 -9.87
C LEU A 147 -11.96 -10.23 -10.75
N ASN A 148 -12.98 -9.49 -10.32
CA ASN A 148 -14.32 -9.46 -10.91
C ASN A 148 -14.52 -8.24 -11.83
N LYS A 149 -13.70 -8.12 -12.87
CA LYS A 149 -13.90 -7.17 -13.99
C LYS A 149 -14.19 -5.74 -13.52
N PHE A 150 -13.32 -5.19 -12.69
CA PHE A 150 -13.44 -3.82 -12.22
C PHE A 150 -12.45 -2.87 -12.90
N ASN A 151 -12.74 -1.58 -12.81
CA ASN A 151 -11.84 -0.51 -13.23
C ASN A 151 -11.27 0.17 -11.99
N ILE A 152 -10.00 0.58 -12.04
CA ILE A 152 -9.31 1.24 -10.95
C ILE A 152 -8.43 2.36 -11.47
N HIS A 153 -8.33 3.44 -10.70
CA HIS A 153 -7.49 4.60 -10.97
C HIS A 153 -6.48 4.76 -9.82
N ILE A 154 -5.20 4.61 -10.13
CA ILE A 154 -4.11 4.72 -9.18
C ILE A 154 -3.38 6.04 -9.46
N PRO A 155 -3.51 7.06 -8.59
CA PRO A 155 -2.90 8.37 -8.83
C PRO A 155 -1.38 8.31 -8.72
N LEU A 156 -0.68 9.05 -9.60
CA LEU A 156 0.76 9.28 -9.51
C LEU A 156 1.10 10.25 -8.38
N GLY A 157 2.34 10.23 -7.90
CA GLY A 157 2.79 11.08 -6.80
C GLY A 157 2.07 10.84 -5.47
N LYS A 158 1.49 9.65 -5.27
CA LYS A 158 0.73 9.28 -4.08
C LYS A 158 1.17 7.94 -3.53
N LEU A 159 1.07 7.82 -2.21
CA LEU A 159 1.15 6.53 -1.52
C LEU A 159 -0.25 5.91 -1.47
N VAL A 160 -0.43 4.80 -2.18
CA VAL A 160 -1.70 4.08 -2.29
C VAL A 160 -1.62 2.78 -1.50
N CYS A 161 -2.56 2.56 -0.60
CA CYS A 161 -2.66 1.32 0.16
C CYS A 161 -3.76 0.43 -0.40
N VAL A 162 -3.43 -0.82 -0.75
CA VAL A 162 -4.39 -1.86 -1.14
C VAL A 162 -4.68 -2.73 0.07
N ALA A 163 -5.89 -2.64 0.58
CA ALA A 163 -6.37 -3.33 1.77
C ALA A 163 -7.40 -4.42 1.43
N GLY A 164 -7.77 -5.23 2.42
CA GLY A 164 -8.80 -6.26 2.29
C GLY A 164 -8.39 -7.58 2.95
N VAL A 165 -9.33 -8.52 3.05
CA VAL A 165 -9.11 -9.83 3.66
C VAL A 165 -8.08 -10.66 2.88
N SER A 166 -7.43 -11.62 3.55
CA SER A 166 -6.51 -12.54 2.87
C SER A 166 -7.25 -13.31 1.77
N GLY A 167 -6.62 -13.50 0.61
CA GLY A 167 -7.26 -14.19 -0.53
C GLY A 167 -8.30 -13.38 -1.30
N SER A 168 -8.48 -12.07 -1.01
CA SER A 168 -9.45 -11.24 -1.75
C SER A 168 -8.97 -10.75 -3.13
N GLY A 169 -7.70 -10.96 -3.48
CA GLY A 169 -7.13 -10.57 -4.78
C GLY A 169 -6.15 -9.39 -4.74
N LYS A 170 -5.73 -8.93 -3.55
CA LYS A 170 -4.79 -7.79 -3.40
C LYS A 170 -3.48 -7.98 -4.16
N SER A 171 -2.76 -9.07 -3.88
CA SER A 171 -1.48 -9.37 -4.54
C SER A 171 -1.65 -9.63 -6.05
N THR A 172 -2.81 -10.12 -6.48
CA THR A 172 -3.13 -10.25 -7.90
C THR A 172 -3.19 -8.87 -8.58
N LEU A 173 -3.82 -7.88 -7.94
CA LEU A 173 -3.90 -6.52 -8.49
C LEU A 173 -2.54 -5.84 -8.59
N VAL A 174 -1.65 -6.08 -7.62
CA VAL A 174 -0.41 -5.30 -7.47
C VAL A 174 0.77 -5.93 -8.20
N ASN A 175 0.82 -7.28 -8.31
CA ASN A 175 1.98 -8.01 -8.82
C ASN A 175 1.77 -8.61 -10.22
N LYS A 176 0.59 -8.50 -10.79
CA LYS A 176 0.23 -9.09 -12.09
C LYS A 176 -0.36 -8.07 -13.04
#